data_ab1b5a74410eea787a3231bf95e3910d
#
_entry.id   ab1b5a74410eea787a3231bf95e3910d
#
_cell.length_a   1.000
_cell.length_b   1.000
_cell.length_c   1.000
_cell.angle_alpha   90.00
_cell.angle_beta   90.00
_cell.angle_gamma   90.00
#
_symmetry.space_group_name_H-M   'P 1'
#
loop_
_entity.id
_entity.type
_entity.pdbx_description
1 polymer ?
#
loop_
_entity_poly.entity_id
_entity_poly.type
_entity_poly.pdbx_seq_one_letter_code
_entity_poly.pdbx_strand_id
1 'polypeptide(L)'
;MLTMAAAVYLGGQAGPAARQAVEPAAADRGGRTYAQYCINCHGSLAKGAEGGPDLIRSVVALRDRLGSEIGPALKRLPNHPADLSQSQVVDLSHFLKRIIEATARNRNPTQPPNVLTGNAEAGRSYFNGSGKCSACHSVTGDLAGIGRRYDPVTLLQRFLFPPRTGRGSQATQVTVTPPSGAPVSGALVRIDDFNISLRDGSGEYQAWRRTPGLKVEVRDPYAGHNELLDHYTDADIHNVVTYLETLK
;
A
#
# COMPACT_ATOMS: atom_id res chain seq x y z
N MET A 1 36.61 -46.54 25.17
CA MET A 1 36.03 -46.21 23.86
C MET A 1 34.87 -45.28 24.11
N LEU A 2 35.06 -43.95 23.89
CA LEU A 2 34.02 -42.95 23.98
C LEU A 2 33.46 -42.70 22.56
N THR A 3 32.20 -42.99 22.35
CA THR A 3 31.48 -42.65 21.12
C THR A 3 30.91 -41.25 21.23
N MET A 4 31.49 -40.33 20.48
CA MET A 4 30.89 -38.99 20.27
C MET A 4 29.69 -39.08 19.32
N ALA A 5 28.51 -38.77 19.81
CA ALA A 5 27.32 -38.57 18.96
C ALA A 5 27.36 -37.14 18.37
N ALA A 6 27.53 -37.04 17.07
CA ALA A 6 27.42 -35.79 16.36
C ALA A 6 25.93 -35.41 16.20
N ALA A 7 25.50 -34.33 16.82
CA ALA A 7 24.19 -33.74 16.59
C ALA A 7 24.20 -32.98 15.25
N VAL A 8 23.45 -33.50 14.27
CA VAL A 8 23.23 -32.80 12.98
C VAL A 8 22.17 -31.72 13.22
N TYR A 9 22.59 -30.45 13.26
CA TYR A 9 21.69 -29.31 13.20
C TYR A 9 21.14 -29.19 11.78
N LEU A 10 19.91 -29.62 11.57
CA LEU A 10 19.12 -29.29 10.37
C LEU A 10 18.73 -27.81 10.49
N GLY A 11 19.56 -26.93 9.94
CA GLY A 11 19.22 -25.53 9.74
C GLY A 11 18.09 -25.43 8.72
N GLY A 12 16.86 -25.29 9.19
CA GLY A 12 15.70 -24.97 8.35
C GLY A 12 15.92 -23.59 7.73
N GLN A 13 16.26 -23.54 6.44
CA GLN A 13 16.20 -22.30 5.67
C GLN A 13 14.73 -21.86 5.62
N ALA A 14 14.41 -20.76 6.27
CA ALA A 14 13.12 -20.11 6.07
C ALA A 14 13.05 -19.66 4.59
N GLY A 15 12.35 -20.45 3.78
CA GLY A 15 12.01 -20.06 2.42
C GLY A 15 11.24 -18.73 2.42
N PRO A 16 11.15 -18.03 1.27
CA PRO A 16 10.36 -16.81 1.15
C PRO A 16 8.96 -17.10 1.69
N ALA A 17 8.47 -16.25 2.59
CA ALA A 17 7.18 -16.44 3.28
C ALA A 17 6.12 -16.87 2.27
N ALA A 18 5.65 -18.09 2.40
CA ALA A 18 4.72 -18.69 1.46
C ALA A 18 3.51 -17.75 1.33
N ARG A 19 3.16 -17.37 0.09
CA ARG A 19 1.95 -16.59 -0.16
C ARG A 19 0.78 -17.36 0.43
N GLN A 20 0.00 -16.70 1.29
CA GLN A 20 -1.23 -17.29 1.82
C GLN A 20 -2.08 -17.77 0.64
N ALA A 21 -2.36 -19.08 0.58
CA ALA A 21 -3.26 -19.63 -0.42
C ALA A 21 -4.71 -19.21 -0.09
N VAL A 22 -5.52 -18.98 -1.12
CA VAL A 22 -6.96 -18.78 -0.94
C VAL A 22 -7.60 -20.14 -0.65
N GLU A 23 -8.28 -20.24 0.49
CA GLU A 23 -9.11 -21.40 0.81
C GLU A 23 -10.51 -21.16 0.22
N PRO A 24 -10.99 -21.99 -0.75
CA PRO A 24 -12.22 -21.70 -1.50
C PRO A 24 -13.48 -21.60 -0.64
N ALA A 25 -13.68 -22.53 0.31
CA ALA A 25 -14.86 -22.52 1.15
C ALA A 25 -14.87 -21.33 2.14
N ALA A 26 -13.71 -20.91 2.65
CA ALA A 26 -13.56 -19.71 3.44
C ALA A 26 -13.89 -18.47 2.60
N ALA A 27 -13.38 -18.40 1.38
CA ALA A 27 -13.69 -17.31 0.47
C ALA A 27 -15.19 -17.22 0.12
N ASP A 28 -15.90 -18.34 0.01
CA ASP A 28 -17.35 -18.34 -0.21
C ASP A 28 -18.13 -17.86 1.03
N ARG A 29 -17.70 -18.24 2.23
CA ARG A 29 -18.27 -17.71 3.49
C ARG A 29 -17.99 -16.20 3.60
N GLY A 30 -16.76 -15.78 3.31
CA GLY A 30 -16.36 -14.37 3.29
C GLY A 30 -17.15 -13.53 2.29
N GLY A 31 -17.49 -14.13 1.12
CA GLY A 31 -18.35 -13.51 0.13
C GLY A 31 -19.76 -13.22 0.65
N ARG A 32 -20.33 -14.10 1.48
CA ARG A 32 -21.62 -13.84 2.14
C ARG A 32 -21.51 -12.72 3.17
N THR A 33 -20.45 -12.72 3.98
CA THR A 33 -20.17 -11.62 4.92
C THR A 33 -20.00 -10.30 4.19
N TYR A 34 -19.24 -10.30 3.08
CA TYR A 34 -19.05 -9.11 2.24
C TYR A 34 -20.38 -8.58 1.67
N ALA A 35 -21.20 -9.46 1.13
CA ALA A 35 -22.51 -9.09 0.59
C ALA A 35 -23.44 -8.51 1.65
N GLN A 36 -23.34 -8.95 2.89
CA GLN A 36 -24.16 -8.47 3.98
C GLN A 36 -23.74 -7.10 4.52
N TYR A 37 -22.42 -6.84 4.63
CA TYR A 37 -21.92 -5.68 5.38
C TYR A 37 -21.12 -4.67 4.55
N CYS A 38 -20.59 -5.05 3.39
CA CYS A 38 -19.57 -4.27 2.70
C CYS A 38 -20.00 -3.78 1.30
N ILE A 39 -20.86 -4.55 0.62
CA ILE A 39 -21.17 -4.38 -0.80
C ILE A 39 -21.77 -3.00 -1.13
N ASN A 40 -22.59 -2.42 -0.24
CA ASN A 40 -23.26 -1.15 -0.47
C ASN A 40 -22.27 0.03 -0.58
N CYS A 41 -21.16 -0.04 0.16
CA CYS A 41 -20.15 1.01 0.15
C CYS A 41 -18.98 0.68 -0.78
N HIS A 42 -18.57 -0.60 -0.83
CA HIS A 42 -17.36 -0.98 -1.59
C HIS A 42 -17.65 -1.61 -2.96
N GLY A 43 -18.94 -1.73 -3.33
CA GLY A 43 -19.37 -2.27 -4.63
C GLY A 43 -19.22 -3.79 -4.76
N SER A 44 -19.88 -4.39 -5.75
CA SER A 44 -19.92 -5.85 -5.96
C SER A 44 -18.57 -6.45 -6.34
N LEU A 45 -17.67 -5.66 -6.91
CA LEU A 45 -16.32 -6.06 -7.31
C LEU A 45 -15.24 -5.55 -6.34
N ALA A 46 -15.64 -5.00 -5.19
CA ALA A 46 -14.74 -4.38 -4.21
C ALA A 46 -13.86 -3.23 -4.77
N LYS A 47 -14.31 -2.58 -5.84
CA LYS A 47 -13.61 -1.48 -6.51
C LYS A 47 -14.00 -0.09 -6.03
N GLY A 48 -14.78 -0.03 -4.98
CA GLY A 48 -15.38 1.18 -4.47
C GLY A 48 -16.73 1.49 -5.11
N ALA A 49 -17.53 2.28 -4.38
CA ALA A 49 -18.79 2.84 -4.81
C ALA A 49 -19.04 4.16 -4.07
N GLU A 50 -20.18 4.78 -4.27
CA GLU A 50 -20.57 5.95 -3.50
C GLU A 50 -20.63 5.60 -2.01
N GLY A 51 -19.67 6.08 -1.22
CA GLY A 51 -19.60 5.85 0.22
C GLY A 51 -18.47 4.93 0.70
N GLY A 52 -17.68 4.31 -0.20
CA GLY A 52 -16.55 3.49 0.22
C GLY A 52 -15.43 3.35 -0.82
N PRO A 53 -14.17 3.28 -0.37
CA PRO A 53 -13.02 3.19 -1.26
C PRO A 53 -12.87 1.84 -1.97
N ASP A 54 -11.95 1.80 -2.95
CA ASP A 54 -11.50 0.61 -3.65
C ASP A 54 -10.67 -0.30 -2.72
N LEU A 55 -11.21 -1.46 -2.39
CA LEU A 55 -10.52 -2.44 -1.55
C LEU A 55 -9.49 -3.28 -2.33
N ILE A 56 -9.60 -3.34 -3.67
CA ILE A 56 -8.62 -4.08 -4.50
C ILE A 56 -7.22 -3.46 -4.40
N ARG A 57 -7.15 -2.14 -4.19
CA ARG A 57 -5.92 -1.35 -4.12
C ARG A 57 -5.62 -0.86 -2.70
N SER A 58 -6.53 -1.10 -1.76
CA SER A 58 -6.35 -0.72 -0.35
C SER A 58 -5.11 -1.37 0.26
N VAL A 59 -4.31 -0.59 0.97
CA VAL A 59 -3.13 -1.07 1.69
C VAL A 59 -3.52 -2.09 2.75
N VAL A 60 -4.68 -1.89 3.42
CA VAL A 60 -5.23 -2.83 4.40
C VAL A 60 -5.47 -4.19 3.75
N ALA A 61 -6.20 -4.22 2.62
CA ALA A 61 -6.51 -5.49 1.93
C ALA A 61 -5.28 -6.16 1.30
N LEU A 62 -4.35 -5.36 0.74
CA LEU A 62 -3.14 -5.86 0.09
C LEU A 62 -2.12 -6.45 1.08
N ARG A 63 -2.04 -5.90 2.29
CA ARG A 63 -1.13 -6.37 3.35
C ARG A 63 -1.74 -7.42 4.25
N ASP A 64 -3.06 -7.56 4.23
CA ASP A 64 -3.77 -8.46 5.13
C ASP A 64 -3.30 -9.91 5.01
N ARG A 65 -3.20 -10.57 6.15
CA ARG A 65 -2.91 -11.99 6.27
C ARG A 65 -3.85 -12.60 7.30
N LEU A 66 -4.84 -13.34 6.80
CA LEU A 66 -5.83 -14.01 7.64
C LEU A 66 -6.55 -13.06 8.62
N GLY A 67 -6.79 -11.82 8.17
CA GLY A 67 -7.50 -10.83 8.95
C GLY A 67 -6.63 -9.96 9.87
N SER A 68 -5.28 -10.05 9.77
CA SER A 68 -4.35 -9.29 10.61
C SER A 68 -4.47 -7.77 10.45
N GLU A 69 -4.82 -7.30 9.24
CA GLU A 69 -5.01 -5.88 8.97
C GLU A 69 -6.51 -5.51 8.93
N ILE A 70 -7.33 -6.37 8.33
CA ILE A 70 -8.78 -6.14 8.19
C ILE A 70 -9.44 -6.07 9.57
N GLY A 71 -9.15 -7.00 10.48
CA GLY A 71 -9.77 -7.02 11.81
C GLY A 71 -9.56 -5.73 12.61
N PRO A 72 -8.33 -5.25 12.78
CA PRO A 72 -8.04 -3.95 13.40
C PRO A 72 -8.67 -2.77 12.66
N ALA A 73 -8.67 -2.77 11.31
CA ALA A 73 -9.27 -1.71 10.51
C ALA A 73 -10.79 -1.60 10.76
N LEU A 74 -11.52 -2.71 10.78
CA LEU A 74 -12.95 -2.74 11.05
C LEU A 74 -13.31 -2.14 12.42
N LYS A 75 -12.46 -2.37 13.43
CA LYS A 75 -12.66 -1.82 14.79
C LYS A 75 -12.33 -0.33 14.91
N ARG A 76 -11.41 0.14 14.09
CA ARG A 76 -10.91 1.54 14.14
C ARG A 76 -11.73 2.49 13.29
N LEU A 77 -12.19 2.02 12.13
CA LEU A 77 -12.87 2.87 11.17
C LEU A 77 -14.35 3.02 11.53
N PRO A 78 -14.91 4.24 11.48
CA PRO A 78 -16.33 4.47 11.71
C PRO A 78 -17.18 3.79 10.64
N ASN A 79 -18.42 3.48 10.99
CA ASN A 79 -19.41 2.89 10.09
C ASN A 79 -19.04 1.51 9.52
N HIS A 80 -18.14 0.78 10.21
CA HIS A 80 -17.80 -0.59 9.86
C HIS A 80 -18.31 -1.58 10.92
N PRO A 81 -18.59 -2.86 10.55
CA PRO A 81 -19.08 -3.87 11.50
C PRO A 81 -17.93 -4.32 12.42
N ALA A 82 -17.82 -3.69 13.58
CA ALA A 82 -16.77 -4.01 14.57
C ALA A 82 -16.95 -5.39 15.24
N ASP A 83 -18.16 -5.96 15.15
CA ASP A 83 -18.55 -7.18 15.89
C ASP A 83 -18.36 -8.47 15.10
N LEU A 84 -17.72 -8.42 13.94
CA LEU A 84 -17.40 -9.63 13.20
C LEU A 84 -16.50 -10.55 14.04
N SER A 85 -16.87 -11.84 14.12
CA SER A 85 -16.02 -12.83 14.78
C SER A 85 -14.69 -12.99 14.05
N GLN A 86 -13.65 -13.48 14.74
CA GLN A 86 -12.35 -13.73 14.13
C GLN A 86 -12.45 -14.65 12.91
N SER A 87 -13.32 -15.66 12.93
CA SER A 87 -13.55 -16.56 11.80
C SER A 87 -14.16 -15.83 10.60
N GLN A 88 -15.12 -14.92 10.81
CA GLN A 88 -15.69 -14.10 9.74
C GLN A 88 -14.66 -13.16 9.14
N VAL A 89 -13.77 -12.58 9.94
CA VAL A 89 -12.67 -11.71 9.47
C VAL A 89 -11.67 -12.53 8.63
N VAL A 90 -11.32 -13.74 9.05
CA VAL A 90 -10.46 -14.65 8.26
C VAL A 90 -11.13 -15.03 6.94
N ASP A 91 -12.41 -15.40 6.96
CA ASP A 91 -13.17 -15.72 5.76
C ASP A 91 -13.23 -14.51 4.78
N LEU A 92 -13.44 -13.32 5.31
CA LEU A 92 -13.43 -12.07 4.54
C LEU A 92 -12.06 -11.80 3.90
N SER A 93 -10.97 -12.07 4.62
CA SER A 93 -9.60 -12.01 4.09
C SER A 93 -9.42 -12.93 2.88
N HIS A 94 -9.86 -14.19 2.96
CA HIS A 94 -9.83 -15.11 1.83
C HIS A 94 -10.67 -14.64 0.63
N PHE A 95 -11.84 -14.06 0.88
CA PHE A 95 -12.71 -13.52 -0.16
C PHE A 95 -12.04 -12.34 -0.89
N LEU A 96 -11.57 -11.32 -0.17
CA LEU A 96 -10.91 -10.16 -0.77
C LEU A 96 -9.65 -10.57 -1.54
N LYS A 97 -8.84 -11.47 -0.98
CA LYS A 97 -7.68 -12.01 -1.68
C LYS A 97 -8.06 -12.71 -2.99
N ARG A 98 -9.12 -13.51 -3.02
CA ARG A 98 -9.65 -14.15 -4.23
C ARG A 98 -9.99 -13.12 -5.31
N ILE A 99 -10.67 -12.01 -4.95
CA ILE A 99 -11.03 -10.96 -5.91
C ILE A 99 -9.78 -10.23 -6.41
N ILE A 100 -8.85 -9.88 -5.52
CA ILE A 100 -7.57 -9.24 -5.88
C ILE A 100 -6.80 -10.10 -6.88
N GLU A 101 -6.64 -11.39 -6.61
CA GLU A 101 -5.95 -12.32 -7.50
C GLU A 101 -6.69 -12.53 -8.83
N ALA A 102 -8.02 -12.62 -8.81
CA ALA A 102 -8.81 -12.72 -10.03
C ALA A 102 -8.67 -11.47 -10.90
N THR A 103 -8.69 -10.28 -10.30
CA THR A 103 -8.46 -9.02 -11.00
C THR A 103 -7.07 -8.96 -11.62
N ALA A 104 -6.04 -9.45 -10.90
CA ALA A 104 -4.67 -9.50 -11.42
C ALA A 104 -4.50 -10.51 -12.58
N ARG A 105 -5.17 -11.67 -12.52
CA ARG A 105 -5.11 -12.71 -13.57
C ARG A 105 -5.83 -12.32 -14.86
N ASN A 106 -6.90 -11.54 -14.76
CA ASN A 106 -7.70 -11.13 -15.94
C ASN A 106 -7.02 -10.03 -16.79
N ARG A 107 -5.79 -9.65 -16.46
CA ARG A 107 -5.00 -8.74 -17.30
C ARG A 107 -4.53 -9.48 -18.56
N ASN A 108 -5.01 -9.05 -19.72
CA ASN A 108 -4.49 -9.51 -21.00
C ASN A 108 -3.10 -8.89 -21.23
N PRO A 109 -2.00 -9.67 -21.24
CA PRO A 109 -0.65 -9.10 -21.39
C PRO A 109 -0.40 -8.53 -22.79
N THR A 110 -1.22 -8.89 -23.77
CA THR A 110 -1.05 -8.46 -25.17
C THR A 110 -1.86 -7.21 -25.52
N GLN A 111 -2.79 -6.79 -24.67
CA GLN A 111 -3.59 -5.59 -24.85
C GLN A 111 -3.56 -4.75 -23.58
N PRO A 112 -2.84 -3.60 -23.59
CA PRO A 112 -2.85 -2.72 -22.43
C PRO A 112 -4.28 -2.29 -22.12
N PRO A 113 -4.69 -2.31 -20.82
CA PRO A 113 -6.03 -1.88 -20.44
C PRO A 113 -6.23 -0.41 -20.82
N ASN A 114 -7.42 -0.07 -21.35
CA ASN A 114 -7.81 1.32 -21.45
C ASN A 114 -8.05 1.85 -20.02
N VAL A 115 -7.16 2.71 -19.54
CA VAL A 115 -7.23 3.31 -18.21
C VAL A 115 -7.79 4.73 -18.23
N LEU A 116 -7.97 5.32 -19.43
CA LEU A 116 -8.55 6.65 -19.63
C LEU A 116 -10.07 6.55 -19.77
N THR A 117 -10.73 5.96 -18.79
CA THR A 117 -12.18 5.78 -18.75
C THR A 117 -12.87 6.78 -17.83
N GLY A 118 -12.10 7.63 -17.16
CA GLY A 118 -12.60 8.64 -16.25
C GLY A 118 -12.98 9.97 -16.93
N ASN A 119 -13.43 10.90 -16.12
CA ASN A 119 -13.75 12.27 -16.50
C ASN A 119 -12.62 13.22 -16.04
N ALA A 120 -12.00 13.95 -16.98
CA ALA A 120 -10.88 14.83 -16.67
C ALA A 120 -11.26 16.00 -15.74
N GLU A 121 -12.48 16.56 -15.86
CA GLU A 121 -12.92 17.66 -15.01
C GLU A 121 -13.20 17.18 -13.57
N ALA A 122 -13.79 15.99 -13.41
CA ALA A 122 -13.94 15.35 -12.10
C ALA A 122 -12.56 15.05 -11.49
N GLY A 123 -11.60 14.57 -12.31
CA GLY A 123 -10.20 14.35 -11.89
C GLY A 123 -9.50 15.63 -11.43
N ARG A 124 -9.70 16.74 -12.15
CA ARG A 124 -9.21 18.06 -11.76
C ARG A 124 -9.81 18.52 -10.43
N SER A 125 -11.11 18.34 -10.28
CA SER A 125 -11.81 18.71 -9.04
C SER A 125 -11.30 17.87 -7.86
N TYR A 126 -11.12 16.57 -8.04
CA TYR A 126 -10.54 15.69 -7.04
C TYR A 126 -9.09 16.07 -6.68
N PHE A 127 -8.25 16.33 -7.70
CA PHE A 127 -6.85 16.75 -7.54
C PHE A 127 -6.69 17.98 -6.65
N ASN A 128 -7.56 18.99 -6.84
CA ASN A 128 -7.52 20.24 -6.07
C ASN A 128 -8.37 20.20 -4.79
N GLY A 129 -9.25 19.24 -4.65
CA GLY A 129 -10.20 19.11 -3.55
C GLY A 129 -9.85 17.98 -2.60
N SER A 130 -10.71 16.94 -2.58
CA SER A 130 -10.64 15.83 -1.61
C SER A 130 -9.35 15.01 -1.71
N GLY A 131 -8.74 14.91 -2.89
CA GLY A 131 -7.47 14.23 -3.08
C GLY A 131 -6.26 14.99 -2.55
N LYS A 132 -6.37 16.31 -2.33
CA LYS A 132 -5.31 17.19 -1.81
C LYS A 132 -3.98 17.11 -2.56
N CYS A 133 -4.00 16.66 -3.83
CA CYS A 133 -2.78 16.45 -4.61
C CYS A 133 -2.02 17.76 -4.85
N SER A 134 -2.74 18.87 -5.04
CA SER A 134 -2.18 20.21 -5.21
C SER A 134 -1.44 20.75 -3.98
N ALA A 135 -1.57 20.12 -2.81
CA ALA A 135 -0.79 20.49 -1.62
C ALA A 135 0.72 20.16 -1.78
N CYS A 136 1.04 19.17 -2.62
CA CYS A 136 2.42 18.73 -2.86
C CYS A 136 2.84 18.86 -4.33
N HIS A 137 1.89 18.84 -5.27
CA HIS A 137 2.14 18.83 -6.71
C HIS A 137 1.68 20.10 -7.40
N SER A 138 2.45 20.53 -8.40
CA SER A 138 2.09 21.65 -9.27
C SER A 138 1.94 21.19 -10.72
N VAL A 139 0.79 21.51 -11.33
CA VAL A 139 0.51 21.16 -12.74
C VAL A 139 1.39 21.91 -13.73
N THR A 140 1.93 23.07 -13.32
CA THR A 140 2.89 23.86 -14.10
C THR A 140 4.34 23.65 -13.65
N GLY A 141 4.57 22.88 -12.59
CA GLY A 141 5.87 22.55 -12.02
C GLY A 141 6.26 21.12 -12.28
N ASP A 142 6.28 20.30 -11.24
CA ASP A 142 6.73 18.90 -11.28
C ASP A 142 5.86 18.01 -12.20
N LEU A 143 4.57 18.30 -12.33
CA LEU A 143 3.65 17.58 -13.22
C LEU A 143 3.51 18.21 -14.61
N ALA A 144 4.20 19.30 -14.92
CA ALA A 144 4.13 19.90 -16.26
C ALA A 144 4.53 18.89 -17.34
N GLY A 145 3.66 18.67 -18.33
CA GLY A 145 3.89 17.74 -19.43
C GLY A 145 3.91 16.24 -19.01
N ILE A 146 3.34 15.88 -17.85
CA ILE A 146 3.34 14.51 -17.34
C ILE A 146 2.64 13.55 -18.31
N GLY A 147 1.55 13.97 -18.97
CA GLY A 147 0.82 13.20 -19.96
C GLY A 147 1.57 12.96 -21.28
N ARG A 148 2.72 13.66 -21.51
CA ARG A 148 3.63 13.34 -22.62
C ARG A 148 4.77 12.44 -22.19
N ARG A 149 5.14 12.49 -20.90
CA ARG A 149 6.29 11.73 -20.35
C ARG A 149 6.01 10.26 -20.21
N TYR A 150 4.76 9.88 -20.01
CA TYR A 150 4.36 8.50 -19.74
C TYR A 150 3.12 8.13 -20.54
N ASP A 151 3.06 6.87 -21.01
CA ASP A 151 1.82 6.29 -21.49
C ASP A 151 0.79 6.17 -20.35
N PRO A 152 -0.51 6.08 -20.65
CA PRO A 152 -1.56 6.11 -19.64
C PRO A 152 -1.45 5.03 -18.56
N VAL A 153 -1.00 3.82 -18.92
CA VAL A 153 -0.85 2.71 -17.97
C VAL A 153 0.32 2.97 -17.01
N THR A 154 1.44 3.42 -17.55
CA THR A 154 2.61 3.82 -16.75
C THR A 154 2.26 5.01 -15.85
N LEU A 155 1.51 5.98 -16.35
CA LEU A 155 1.06 7.13 -15.56
C LEU A 155 0.17 6.68 -14.39
N LEU A 156 -0.79 5.79 -14.63
CA LEU A 156 -1.61 5.19 -13.58
C LEU A 156 -0.75 4.48 -12.52
N GLN A 157 0.21 3.68 -12.95
CA GLN A 157 1.10 2.96 -12.03
C GLN A 157 1.91 3.90 -11.16
N ARG A 158 2.48 4.97 -11.75
CA ARG A 158 3.25 5.98 -11.02
C ARG A 158 2.40 6.84 -10.11
N PHE A 159 1.17 7.08 -10.48
CA PHE A 159 0.20 7.78 -9.65
C PHE A 159 -0.15 6.97 -8.39
N LEU A 160 -0.46 5.69 -8.53
CA LEU A 160 -0.82 4.83 -7.40
C LEU A 160 0.38 4.40 -6.57
N PHE A 161 1.49 4.06 -7.24
CA PHE A 161 2.70 3.52 -6.63
C PHE A 161 3.94 4.24 -7.18
N PRO A 162 4.22 5.44 -6.69
CA PRO A 162 5.41 6.20 -7.14
C PRO A 162 6.68 5.38 -6.91
N PRO A 163 7.64 5.40 -7.84
CA PRO A 163 8.89 4.68 -7.68
C PRO A 163 9.71 5.27 -6.53
N ARG A 164 10.15 4.42 -5.61
CA ARG A 164 10.96 4.80 -4.45
C ARG A 164 12.46 4.78 -4.73
N THR A 165 12.86 4.33 -5.91
CA THR A 165 14.25 4.24 -6.34
C THR A 165 14.38 4.70 -7.78
N GLY A 166 15.57 5.15 -8.18
CA GLY A 166 15.88 5.59 -9.52
C GLY A 166 15.81 7.10 -9.70
N ARG A 167 15.96 7.55 -10.95
CA ARG A 167 16.02 8.98 -11.29
C ARG A 167 14.70 9.69 -10.95
N GLY A 168 14.79 10.74 -10.15
CA GLY A 168 13.64 11.55 -9.72
C GLY A 168 12.90 11.02 -8.50
N SER A 169 13.31 9.89 -7.91
CA SER A 169 12.79 9.45 -6.62
C SER A 169 13.43 10.23 -5.47
N GLN A 170 12.64 10.48 -4.41
CA GLN A 170 13.13 11.07 -3.17
C GLN A 170 13.37 9.97 -2.15
N ALA A 171 14.51 10.03 -1.45
CA ALA A 171 14.79 9.10 -0.37
C ALA A 171 13.94 9.44 0.86
N THR A 172 13.38 8.42 1.51
CA THR A 172 12.80 8.57 2.84
C THR A 172 13.85 9.09 3.80
N GLN A 173 13.57 10.20 4.47
CA GLN A 173 14.44 10.78 5.48
C GLN A 173 14.08 10.26 6.86
N VAL A 174 15.08 10.09 7.70
CA VAL A 174 14.87 9.68 9.07
C VAL A 174 15.79 10.48 10.00
N THR A 175 15.25 10.82 11.18
CA THR A 175 16.02 11.38 12.29
C THR A 175 16.00 10.38 13.45
N VAL A 176 17.15 9.95 13.87
CA VAL A 176 17.37 9.05 15.02
C VAL A 176 18.00 9.84 16.16
N THR A 177 17.34 9.86 17.32
CA THR A 177 17.86 10.51 18.52
C THR A 177 18.14 9.44 19.58
N PRO A 178 19.40 9.07 19.81
CA PRO A 178 19.80 8.18 20.88
C PRO A 178 19.51 8.79 22.27
N PRO A 179 19.32 7.98 23.32
CA PRO A 179 19.05 8.49 24.67
C PRO A 179 20.13 9.41 25.25
N SER A 180 21.38 9.22 24.83
CA SER A 180 22.56 9.96 25.32
C SER A 180 23.30 10.73 24.23
N GLY A 181 22.65 10.99 23.06
CA GLY A 181 23.34 11.61 21.94
C GLY A 181 22.53 12.67 21.21
N ALA A 182 23.22 13.39 20.32
CA ALA A 182 22.58 14.32 19.40
C ALA A 182 21.75 13.57 18.34
N PRO A 183 20.71 14.20 17.80
CA PRO A 183 19.95 13.63 16.69
C PRO A 183 20.83 13.52 15.43
N VAL A 184 20.72 12.38 14.75
CA VAL A 184 21.37 12.12 13.48
C VAL A 184 20.30 11.96 12.43
N SER A 185 20.42 12.73 11.34
CA SER A 185 19.44 12.71 10.23
C SER A 185 20.11 12.24 8.95
N GLY A 186 19.33 11.53 8.12
CA GLY A 186 19.81 11.10 6.82
C GLY A 186 18.82 10.26 6.03
N ALA A 187 19.29 9.75 4.90
CA ALA A 187 18.51 8.86 4.05
C ALA A 187 18.33 7.50 4.72
N LEU A 188 17.08 7.06 4.90
CA LEU A 188 16.76 5.76 5.47
C LEU A 188 17.31 4.65 4.57
N VAL A 189 18.07 3.72 5.18
CA VAL A 189 18.57 2.51 4.51
C VAL A 189 17.70 1.31 4.89
N ARG A 190 17.43 1.15 6.18
CA ARG A 190 16.62 0.05 6.70
C ARG A 190 15.91 0.44 7.99
N ILE A 191 14.69 -0.03 8.14
CA ILE A 191 13.96 0.00 9.42
C ILE A 191 13.16 -1.30 9.56
N ASP A 192 13.30 -1.94 10.70
CA ASP A 192 12.50 -3.10 11.11
C ASP A 192 12.24 -3.01 12.63
N ASP A 193 11.64 -4.04 13.23
CA ASP A 193 11.27 -4.03 14.65
C ASP A 193 12.49 -3.97 15.59
N PHE A 194 13.66 -4.34 15.12
CA PHE A 194 14.88 -4.48 15.93
C PHE A 194 15.92 -3.43 15.62
N ASN A 195 15.99 -2.94 14.40
CA ASN A 195 17.08 -2.09 13.94
C ASN A 195 16.57 -0.93 13.07
N ILE A 196 17.35 0.14 13.06
CA ILE A 196 17.24 1.24 12.12
C ILE A 196 18.62 1.62 11.63
N SER A 197 18.73 1.95 10.35
CA SER A 197 19.96 2.48 9.77
C SER A 197 19.67 3.55 8.73
N LEU A 198 20.61 4.49 8.62
CA LEU A 198 20.57 5.60 7.67
C LEU A 198 21.95 5.85 7.07
N ARG A 199 21.98 6.63 5.98
CA ARG A 199 23.17 7.34 5.53
C ARG A 199 23.00 8.81 5.81
N ASP A 200 23.92 9.40 6.54
CA ASP A 200 23.89 10.81 6.90
C ASP A 200 24.26 11.72 5.71
N GLY A 201 24.31 13.04 5.95
CA GLY A 201 24.65 14.04 4.93
C GLY A 201 26.08 13.92 4.37
N SER A 202 26.99 13.24 5.06
CA SER A 202 28.34 12.92 4.58
C SER A 202 28.39 11.61 3.77
N GLY A 203 27.28 10.83 3.76
CA GLY A 203 27.20 9.50 3.17
C GLY A 203 27.63 8.37 4.11
N GLU A 204 27.99 8.68 5.37
CA GLU A 204 28.36 7.70 6.36
C GLU A 204 27.16 6.84 6.78
N TYR A 205 27.39 5.52 6.87
CA TYR A 205 26.38 4.57 7.31
C TYR A 205 26.36 4.48 8.83
N GLN A 206 25.18 4.71 9.42
CA GLN A 206 24.95 4.60 10.85
C GLN A 206 23.78 3.67 11.14
N ALA A 207 23.87 2.90 12.23
CA ALA A 207 22.87 1.93 12.62
C ALA A 207 22.68 1.87 14.13
N TRP A 208 21.44 1.69 14.57
CA TRP A 208 21.05 1.55 15.97
C TRP A 208 20.11 0.37 16.17
N ARG A 209 20.21 -0.29 17.32
CA ARG A 209 19.14 -1.19 17.79
C ARG A 209 17.97 -0.36 18.30
N ARG A 210 16.76 -0.76 17.96
CA ARG A 210 15.54 -0.12 18.48
C ARG A 210 15.33 -0.56 19.92
N THR A 211 15.67 0.32 20.85
CA THR A 211 15.52 0.13 22.30
C THR A 211 14.52 1.16 22.85
N PRO A 212 13.89 0.89 24.03
CA PRO A 212 13.12 1.92 24.71
C PRO A 212 13.97 3.18 24.93
N GLY A 213 13.49 4.35 24.50
CA GLY A 213 14.21 5.62 24.58
C GLY A 213 14.94 6.06 23.31
N LEU A 214 15.12 5.18 22.30
CA LEU A 214 15.53 5.60 20.96
C LEU A 214 14.33 6.28 20.28
N LYS A 215 14.45 7.58 19.99
CA LYS A 215 13.42 8.30 19.23
C LYS A 215 13.73 8.19 17.74
N VAL A 216 12.71 7.89 16.95
CA VAL A 216 12.82 7.72 15.51
C VAL A 216 11.70 8.51 14.85
N GLU A 217 12.06 9.48 14.04
CA GLU A 217 11.14 10.28 13.23
C GLU A 217 11.39 9.97 11.76
N VAL A 218 10.37 9.44 11.07
CA VAL A 218 10.45 9.09 9.65
C VAL A 218 9.65 10.09 8.83
N ARG A 219 10.27 10.69 7.83
CA ARG A 219 9.63 11.53 6.83
C ARG A 219 9.65 10.80 5.49
N ASP A 220 8.53 10.14 5.17
CA ASP A 220 8.32 9.51 3.86
C ASP A 220 7.72 10.53 2.89
N PRO A 221 8.41 10.90 1.79
CA PRO A 221 7.88 11.83 0.79
C PRO A 221 6.66 11.25 0.05
N TYR A 222 6.42 9.95 0.16
CA TYR A 222 5.30 9.25 -0.48
C TYR A 222 4.15 8.92 0.48
N ALA A 223 4.19 9.41 1.73
CA ALA A 223 3.17 9.10 2.74
C ALA A 223 1.75 9.43 2.25
N GLY A 224 1.55 10.58 1.62
CA GLY A 224 0.25 10.98 1.07
C GLY A 224 -0.28 10.01 0.01
N HIS A 225 0.57 9.43 -0.84
CA HIS A 225 0.14 8.40 -1.80
C HIS A 225 -0.30 7.12 -1.09
N ASN A 226 0.41 6.70 -0.04
CA ASN A 226 0.02 5.51 0.72
C ASN A 226 -1.31 5.71 1.45
N GLU A 227 -1.53 6.88 2.05
CA GLU A 227 -2.77 7.23 2.75
C GLU A 227 -3.96 7.22 1.79
N LEU A 228 -3.79 7.78 0.59
CA LEU A 228 -4.86 7.85 -0.41
C LEU A 228 -5.29 6.48 -0.95
N LEU A 229 -4.42 5.44 -0.92
CA LEU A 229 -4.79 4.10 -1.36
C LEU A 229 -5.98 3.51 -0.57
N ASP A 230 -6.18 3.93 0.66
CA ASP A 230 -7.32 3.50 1.49
C ASP A 230 -8.58 4.39 1.32
N HIS A 231 -8.50 5.44 0.48
CA HIS A 231 -9.58 6.40 0.26
C HIS A 231 -10.08 6.46 -1.18
N TYR A 232 -9.28 6.03 -2.16
CA TYR A 232 -9.68 6.06 -3.56
C TYR A 232 -10.85 5.12 -3.86
N THR A 233 -11.82 5.63 -4.61
CA THR A 233 -12.71 4.79 -5.42
C THR A 233 -12.06 4.47 -6.76
N ASP A 234 -12.58 3.46 -7.49
CA ASP A 234 -12.12 3.17 -8.86
C ASP A 234 -12.37 4.38 -9.78
N ALA A 235 -13.49 5.08 -9.58
CA ALA A 235 -13.81 6.30 -10.31
C ALA A 235 -12.81 7.43 -10.08
N ASP A 236 -12.40 7.67 -8.82
CA ASP A 236 -11.38 8.70 -8.50
C ASP A 236 -10.07 8.41 -9.21
N ILE A 237 -9.64 7.14 -9.18
CA ILE A 237 -8.39 6.72 -9.82
C ILE A 237 -8.41 7.01 -11.32
N HIS A 238 -9.49 6.58 -12.01
CA HIS A 238 -9.62 6.78 -13.45
C HIS A 238 -9.82 8.26 -13.82
N ASN A 239 -10.57 9.02 -13.01
CA ASN A 239 -10.75 10.46 -13.21
C ASN A 239 -9.42 11.22 -13.10
N VAL A 240 -8.64 10.95 -12.04
CA VAL A 240 -7.33 11.62 -11.84
C VAL A 240 -6.35 11.26 -12.95
N VAL A 241 -6.25 9.99 -13.33
CA VAL A 241 -5.34 9.59 -14.42
C VAL A 241 -5.73 10.23 -15.75
N THR A 242 -7.03 10.31 -16.04
CA THR A 242 -7.53 11.00 -17.25
C THR A 242 -7.20 12.49 -17.20
N TYR A 243 -7.33 13.14 -16.04
CA TYR A 243 -6.90 14.53 -15.88
C TYR A 243 -5.39 14.71 -16.08
N LEU A 244 -4.56 13.89 -15.43
CA LEU A 244 -3.10 13.99 -15.54
C LEU A 244 -2.63 13.78 -17.00
N GLU A 245 -3.31 12.95 -17.75
CA GLU A 245 -3.00 12.72 -19.19
C GLU A 245 -3.24 13.99 -20.03
N THR A 246 -4.14 14.89 -19.64
CA THR A 246 -4.35 16.16 -20.32
C THR A 246 -3.22 17.18 -20.12
N LEU A 247 -2.35 17.00 -19.12
CA LEU A 247 -1.22 17.87 -18.83
C LEU A 247 -0.05 17.60 -19.81
N LYS A 248 -0.16 18.14 -21.02
CA LYS A 248 0.81 17.95 -22.14
C LYS A 248 1.67 19.15 -22.37
#